data_b09bf386f257cd8959a1101a09ac93d6
#
_entry.id   b09bf386f257cd8959a1101a09ac93d6
#
_cell.length_a   1.000
_cell.length_b   1.000
_cell.length_c   1.000
_cell.angle_alpha   90.00
_cell.angle_beta   90.00
_cell.angle_gamma   90.00
#
_symmetry.space_group_name_H-M   'P 1'
#
loop_
_entity.id
_entity.type
_entity.pdbx_description
1 polymer ?
#
loop_
_entity_poly.entity_id
_entity_poly.type
_entity_poly.pdbx_seq_one_letter_code
_entity_poly.pdbx_strand_id
1 'polypeptide(L)'
;MKHFNEYKQLNLAEVSKEILQQWEKEDLFHKSIETREGNPSFLFFEGPPSANGMPGIHHVMARTIKDTFCRFKTMQGYQVKRKAGWDTHGLPVELGVEKLLGITKEDIGKKISVDEYNAACRREVMKYTQEWTNLTKQMGYWVDLDNPYITYDNKFIETLWWLLKELYKKGYLYKGYTIQPYSPAAGTGLSSHELNQPGCYRDVKDTTCTAQFLIKSQSPIANRQSPIANSQLPLYALAWTTTPWTLPSNTALCVGPKIDYVIVKGENPYTKIEALY
;
A
#
# COMPACT_ATOMS: atom_id res chain seq x y z
N MET A 1 -12.05 -17.39 51.75
CA MET A 1 -11.66 -17.77 50.38
C MET A 1 -12.48 -16.95 49.42
N LYS A 2 -11.90 -16.30 48.44
CA LYS A 2 -12.67 -15.72 47.34
C LYS A 2 -13.23 -16.88 46.51
N HIS A 3 -14.55 -17.03 46.44
CA HIS A 3 -15.20 -17.98 45.58
C HIS A 3 -15.20 -17.37 44.15
N PHE A 4 -14.85 -18.18 43.17
CA PHE A 4 -15.05 -17.81 41.77
C PHE A 4 -16.52 -17.94 41.40
N ASN A 5 -17.00 -17.11 40.48
CA ASN A 5 -18.37 -17.20 39.99
C ASN A 5 -18.59 -18.55 39.28
N GLU A 6 -19.71 -19.19 39.58
CA GLU A 6 -20.13 -20.39 38.89
C GLU A 6 -21.05 -20.03 37.73
N TYR A 7 -20.73 -20.53 36.54
CA TYR A 7 -21.54 -20.32 35.35
C TYR A 7 -22.27 -21.60 34.99
N LYS A 8 -23.60 -21.53 34.92
CA LYS A 8 -24.44 -22.69 34.54
C LYS A 8 -24.25 -23.06 33.07
N GLN A 9 -23.95 -22.10 32.26
CA GLN A 9 -23.79 -22.25 30.82
C GLN A 9 -22.72 -21.25 30.32
N LEU A 10 -21.86 -21.68 29.39
CA LEU A 10 -20.84 -20.81 28.85
C LEU A 10 -21.45 -19.86 27.80
N ASN A 11 -21.69 -18.62 28.22
CA ASN A 11 -22.03 -17.52 27.32
C ASN A 11 -20.83 -16.55 27.19
N LEU A 12 -20.00 -16.77 26.21
CA LEU A 12 -18.76 -15.98 25.99
C LEU A 12 -19.02 -14.49 25.85
N ALA A 13 -20.13 -14.10 25.24
CA ALA A 13 -20.46 -12.70 25.03
C ALA A 13 -20.78 -11.97 26.34
N GLU A 14 -21.51 -12.62 27.28
CA GLU A 14 -21.80 -12.07 28.60
C GLU A 14 -20.56 -12.04 29.49
N VAL A 15 -19.80 -13.13 29.52
CA VAL A 15 -18.53 -13.20 30.27
C VAL A 15 -17.57 -12.12 29.81
N SER A 16 -17.44 -11.92 28.50
CA SER A 16 -16.58 -10.86 27.95
C SER A 16 -17.00 -9.47 28.43
N LYS A 17 -18.30 -9.17 28.44
CA LYS A 17 -18.81 -7.87 28.92
C LYS A 17 -18.51 -7.66 30.41
N GLU A 18 -18.74 -8.68 31.25
CA GLU A 18 -18.43 -8.62 32.69
C GLU A 18 -16.93 -8.37 32.93
N ILE A 19 -16.07 -9.08 32.23
CA ILE A 19 -14.61 -8.92 32.33
C ILE A 19 -14.17 -7.53 31.87
N LEU A 20 -14.70 -7.02 30.76
CA LEU A 20 -14.37 -5.67 30.27
C LEU A 20 -14.78 -4.60 31.26
N GLN A 21 -15.97 -4.72 31.89
CA GLN A 21 -16.43 -3.82 32.96
C GLN A 21 -15.50 -3.87 34.16
N GLN A 22 -15.05 -5.06 34.55
CA GLN A 22 -14.10 -5.23 35.66
C GLN A 22 -12.76 -4.56 35.30
N TRP A 23 -12.22 -4.76 34.08
CA TRP A 23 -10.97 -4.16 33.65
C TRP A 23 -11.03 -2.63 33.68
N GLU A 24 -12.14 -2.06 33.21
CA GLU A 24 -12.36 -0.61 33.25
C GLU A 24 -12.47 -0.09 34.69
N LYS A 25 -13.28 -0.73 35.54
CA LYS A 25 -13.45 -0.36 36.95
C LYS A 25 -12.15 -0.42 37.75
N GLU A 26 -11.33 -1.40 37.49
CA GLU A 26 -10.04 -1.61 38.15
C GLU A 26 -8.88 -0.87 37.46
N ASP A 27 -9.10 -0.23 36.33
CA ASP A 27 -8.08 0.45 35.51
C ASP A 27 -6.86 -0.43 35.21
N LEU A 28 -7.13 -1.67 34.78
CA LEU A 28 -6.08 -2.67 34.65
C LEU A 28 -5.07 -2.35 33.54
N PHE A 29 -5.48 -1.64 32.49
CA PHE A 29 -4.57 -1.24 31.44
C PHE A 29 -3.47 -0.31 31.97
N HIS A 30 -3.82 0.80 32.63
CA HIS A 30 -2.84 1.72 33.19
C HIS A 30 -2.03 1.07 34.31
N LYS A 31 -2.65 0.32 35.20
CA LYS A 31 -1.93 -0.47 36.22
C LYS A 31 -0.91 -1.43 35.64
N SER A 32 -1.19 -2.03 34.48
CA SER A 32 -0.21 -2.93 33.82
C SER A 32 1.07 -2.21 33.39
N ILE A 33 1.01 -0.89 33.19
CA ILE A 33 2.13 -0.04 32.84
C ILE A 33 2.82 0.50 34.10
N GLU A 34 2.03 1.05 35.03
CA GLU A 34 2.50 1.68 36.27
C GLU A 34 3.25 0.72 37.19
N THR A 35 2.70 -0.47 37.40
CA THR A 35 3.33 -1.51 38.24
C THR A 35 4.67 -2.02 37.68
N ARG A 36 5.03 -1.61 36.50
CA ARG A 36 6.29 -1.95 35.82
C ARG A 36 7.18 -0.74 35.57
N GLU A 37 6.90 0.36 36.27
CA GLU A 37 7.76 1.53 36.20
C GLU A 37 9.20 1.20 36.65
N GLY A 38 10.18 1.65 35.90
CA GLY A 38 11.58 1.32 36.12
C GLY A 38 12.06 0.00 35.49
N ASN A 39 11.18 -0.84 35.00
CA ASN A 39 11.55 -2.04 34.27
C ASN A 39 11.96 -1.72 32.81
N PRO A 40 12.58 -2.66 32.09
CA PRO A 40 12.92 -2.47 30.68
C PRO A 40 11.69 -2.04 29.86
N SER A 41 11.85 -1.00 29.05
CA SER A 41 10.75 -0.45 28.28
C SER A 41 10.55 -1.22 26.96
N PHE A 42 9.29 -1.49 26.62
CA PHE A 42 8.88 -1.94 25.30
C PHE A 42 7.83 -0.96 24.76
N LEU A 43 8.22 -0.15 23.78
CA LEU A 43 7.35 0.86 23.21
C LEU A 43 6.67 0.33 21.95
N PHE A 44 5.34 0.44 21.91
CA PHE A 44 4.55 0.02 20.78
C PHE A 44 3.69 1.18 20.25
N PHE A 45 3.80 1.44 18.95
CA PHE A 45 2.92 2.34 18.23
C PHE A 45 1.99 1.51 17.34
N GLU A 46 0.68 1.77 17.43
CA GLU A 46 -0.30 1.16 16.51
C GLU A 46 0.04 1.54 15.07
N GLY A 47 -0.04 0.59 14.12
CA GLY A 47 -0.16 0.91 12.71
C GLY A 47 -1.55 1.52 12.48
N PRO A 48 -1.64 2.85 12.23
CA PRO A 48 -2.88 3.57 12.42
C PRO A 48 -3.89 3.21 11.32
N PRO A 49 -5.14 2.89 11.68
CA PRO A 49 -6.19 2.78 10.68
C PRO A 49 -6.62 4.17 10.21
N SER A 50 -7.18 4.23 9.01
CA SER A 50 -7.94 5.37 8.55
C SER A 50 -9.40 5.23 9.00
N ALA A 51 -9.94 6.23 9.69
CA ALA A 51 -11.30 6.19 10.22
C ALA A 51 -12.36 6.74 9.26
N ASN A 52 -12.08 6.75 7.96
CA ASN A 52 -13.02 7.12 6.90
C ASN A 52 -13.99 5.98 6.51
N GLY A 53 -13.82 4.80 7.07
CA GLY A 53 -14.67 3.63 6.87
C GLY A 53 -14.87 2.81 8.14
N MET A 54 -15.92 1.97 8.14
CA MET A 54 -16.24 1.07 9.25
C MET A 54 -15.14 0.00 9.40
N PRO A 55 -14.81 -0.39 10.66
CA PRO A 55 -13.88 -1.47 10.89
C PRO A 55 -14.44 -2.83 10.42
N GLY A 56 -13.60 -3.64 9.78
CA GLY A 56 -13.93 -5.00 9.33
C GLY A 56 -13.23 -6.09 10.13
N ILE A 57 -13.62 -7.35 9.89
CA ILE A 57 -13.09 -8.52 10.61
C ILE A 57 -11.56 -8.68 10.46
N HIS A 58 -10.99 -8.31 9.33
CA HIS A 58 -9.54 -8.36 9.09
C HIS A 58 -8.77 -7.42 10.04
N HIS A 59 -9.38 -6.30 10.43
CA HIS A 59 -8.80 -5.40 11.42
C HIS A 59 -8.77 -6.03 12.82
N VAL A 60 -9.80 -6.81 13.18
CA VAL A 60 -9.83 -7.55 14.45
C VAL A 60 -8.68 -8.52 14.54
N MET A 61 -8.46 -9.32 13.48
CA MET A 61 -7.38 -10.31 13.45
C MET A 61 -5.99 -9.63 13.60
N ALA A 62 -5.72 -8.59 12.84
CA ALA A 62 -4.45 -7.86 12.94
C ALA A 62 -4.21 -7.27 14.33
N ARG A 63 -5.24 -6.69 14.96
CA ARG A 63 -5.19 -6.11 16.30
C ARG A 63 -4.99 -7.15 17.38
N THR A 64 -5.65 -8.31 17.28
CA THR A 64 -5.45 -9.43 18.20
C THR A 64 -4.01 -9.91 18.21
N ILE A 65 -3.38 -10.03 17.03
CA ILE A 65 -1.97 -10.40 16.93
C ILE A 65 -1.08 -9.37 17.62
N LYS A 66 -1.28 -8.08 17.37
CA LYS A 66 -0.51 -6.99 17.99
C LYS A 66 -0.66 -7.00 19.52
N ASP A 67 -1.89 -7.12 20.02
CA ASP A 67 -2.18 -7.18 21.46
C ASP A 67 -1.52 -8.39 22.13
N THR A 68 -1.51 -9.54 21.46
CA THR A 68 -0.84 -10.75 21.94
C THR A 68 0.64 -10.50 22.20
N PHE A 69 1.36 -9.87 21.27
CA PHE A 69 2.77 -9.52 21.48
C PHE A 69 2.98 -8.55 22.64
N CYS A 70 2.15 -7.52 22.72
CA CYS A 70 2.23 -6.54 23.80
C CYS A 70 1.92 -7.16 25.16
N ARG A 71 0.89 -8.02 25.27
CA ARG A 71 0.58 -8.76 26.50
C ARG A 71 1.69 -9.72 26.87
N PHE A 72 2.25 -10.43 25.92
CA PHE A 72 3.38 -11.32 26.14
C PHE A 72 4.59 -10.56 26.73
N LYS A 73 4.93 -9.40 26.19
CA LYS A 73 5.98 -8.53 26.74
C LYS A 73 5.63 -8.03 28.14
N THR A 74 4.38 -7.66 28.39
CA THR A 74 3.91 -7.29 29.72
C THR A 74 4.08 -8.46 30.73
N MET A 75 3.76 -9.69 30.32
CA MET A 75 3.95 -10.89 31.14
C MET A 75 5.42 -11.21 31.42
N GLN A 76 6.32 -10.84 30.49
CA GLN A 76 7.76 -10.95 30.70
C GLN A 76 8.34 -9.85 31.63
N GLY A 77 7.50 -8.97 32.16
CA GLY A 77 7.91 -7.91 33.09
C GLY A 77 8.29 -6.59 32.44
N TYR A 78 8.17 -6.43 31.12
CA TYR A 78 8.45 -5.14 30.46
C TYR A 78 7.39 -4.10 30.79
N GLN A 79 7.80 -2.83 30.91
CA GLN A 79 6.88 -1.71 30.85
C GLN A 79 6.46 -1.48 29.40
N VAL A 80 5.23 -1.84 29.03
CA VAL A 80 4.75 -1.79 27.65
C VAL A 80 3.84 -0.58 27.45
N LYS A 81 4.40 0.51 26.91
CA LYS A 81 3.64 1.68 26.50
C LYS A 81 3.11 1.49 25.10
N ARG A 82 1.79 1.59 24.92
CA ARG A 82 1.08 1.28 23.68
C ARG A 82 0.29 2.49 23.24
N LYS A 83 0.65 3.08 22.11
CA LYS A 83 0.04 4.31 21.61
C LYS A 83 -0.85 4.03 20.40
N ALA A 84 -2.12 4.45 20.49
CA ALA A 84 -3.03 4.45 19.36
C ALA A 84 -2.67 5.53 18.34
N GLY A 85 -3.22 5.45 17.14
CA GLY A 85 -3.02 6.45 16.09
C GLY A 85 -4.12 6.42 15.05
N TRP A 86 -4.20 7.50 14.27
CA TRP A 86 -5.10 7.66 13.13
C TRP A 86 -4.31 8.06 11.89
N ASP A 87 -4.47 7.27 10.82
CA ASP A 87 -3.99 7.65 9.49
C ASP A 87 -5.04 8.54 8.81
N THR A 88 -4.63 9.75 8.46
CA THR A 88 -5.55 10.78 8.01
C THR A 88 -5.23 11.29 6.61
N HIS A 89 -4.35 10.61 5.88
CA HIS A 89 -3.89 10.97 4.56
C HIS A 89 -4.19 9.88 3.53
N GLY A 90 -4.05 10.26 2.27
CA GLY A 90 -4.03 9.34 1.16
C GLY A 90 -5.27 9.36 0.28
N LEU A 91 -5.12 8.72 -0.85
CA LEU A 91 -6.09 8.68 -1.95
C LEU A 91 -7.51 8.24 -1.54
N PRO A 92 -7.72 7.26 -0.64
CA PRO A 92 -9.08 6.86 -0.24
C PRO A 92 -9.86 7.99 0.42
N VAL A 93 -9.20 8.87 1.20
CA VAL A 93 -9.83 10.03 1.82
C VAL A 93 -10.17 11.08 0.77
N GLU A 94 -9.22 11.40 -0.10
CA GLU A 94 -9.37 12.38 -1.19
C GLU A 94 -10.54 12.00 -2.11
N LEU A 95 -10.53 10.78 -2.64
CA LEU A 95 -11.60 10.29 -3.54
C LEU A 95 -12.97 10.24 -2.84
N GLY A 96 -13.00 9.90 -1.56
CA GLY A 96 -14.23 9.92 -0.76
C GLY A 96 -14.82 11.32 -0.66
N VAL A 97 -13.98 12.32 -0.41
CA VAL A 97 -14.39 13.73 -0.29
C VAL A 97 -14.76 14.32 -1.65
N GLU A 98 -14.00 14.04 -2.71
CA GLU A 98 -14.33 14.46 -4.07
C GLU A 98 -15.72 13.96 -4.49
N LYS A 99 -16.00 12.68 -4.21
CA LYS A 99 -17.32 12.07 -4.46
C LYS A 99 -18.43 12.72 -3.62
N LEU A 100 -18.16 13.01 -2.34
CA LEU A 100 -19.10 13.65 -1.42
C LEU A 100 -19.48 15.05 -1.89
N LEU A 101 -18.48 15.83 -2.34
CA LEU A 101 -18.64 17.21 -2.79
C LEU A 101 -19.07 17.32 -4.26
N GLY A 102 -19.06 16.24 -5.02
CA GLY A 102 -19.36 16.22 -6.46
C GLY A 102 -18.33 17.00 -7.30
N ILE A 103 -17.07 16.98 -6.89
CA ILE A 103 -15.97 17.68 -7.55
C ILE A 103 -14.90 16.70 -8.05
N THR A 104 -14.00 17.22 -8.86
CA THR A 104 -12.78 16.53 -9.28
C THR A 104 -11.56 17.23 -8.67
N LYS A 105 -10.41 16.58 -8.70
CA LYS A 105 -9.14 17.14 -8.23
C LYS A 105 -8.80 18.49 -8.90
N GLU A 106 -9.19 18.67 -10.17
CA GLU A 106 -8.95 19.91 -10.92
C GLU A 106 -9.80 21.10 -10.44
N ASP A 107 -10.88 20.84 -9.70
CA ASP A 107 -11.78 21.85 -9.16
C ASP A 107 -11.24 22.49 -7.87
N ILE A 108 -10.28 21.84 -7.22
CA ILE A 108 -9.64 22.32 -5.98
C ILE A 108 -8.82 23.58 -6.29
N GLY A 109 -9.06 24.65 -5.54
CA GLY A 109 -8.50 25.96 -5.80
C GLY A 109 -9.22 26.78 -6.89
N LYS A 110 -10.26 26.22 -7.52
CA LYS A 110 -11.09 26.90 -8.55
C LYS A 110 -12.55 27.00 -8.12
N LYS A 111 -13.23 25.87 -7.92
CA LYS A 111 -14.62 25.80 -7.48
C LYS A 111 -14.77 25.74 -5.96
N ILE A 112 -13.80 25.20 -5.30
CA ILE A 112 -13.69 25.11 -3.84
C ILE A 112 -12.29 25.56 -3.42
N SER A 113 -12.17 26.31 -2.34
CA SER A 113 -10.85 26.70 -1.81
C SER A 113 -10.10 25.49 -1.24
N VAL A 114 -8.78 25.56 -1.21
CA VAL A 114 -7.94 24.51 -0.59
C VAL A 114 -8.28 24.33 0.88
N ASP A 115 -8.58 25.43 1.60
CA ASP A 115 -8.91 25.38 3.02
C ASP A 115 -10.24 24.66 3.28
N GLU A 116 -11.28 24.94 2.47
CA GLU A 116 -12.58 24.26 2.55
C GLU A 116 -12.45 22.78 2.22
N TYR A 117 -11.67 22.43 1.19
CA TYR A 117 -11.38 21.06 0.84
C TYR A 117 -10.66 20.32 1.97
N ASN A 118 -9.60 20.90 2.51
CA ASN A 118 -8.86 20.33 3.65
C ASN A 118 -9.75 20.18 4.89
N ALA A 119 -10.62 21.14 5.16
CA ALA A 119 -11.57 21.04 6.27
C ALA A 119 -12.56 19.89 6.06
N ALA A 120 -13.03 19.67 4.84
CA ALA A 120 -13.87 18.53 4.49
C ALA A 120 -13.12 17.19 4.66
N CYS A 121 -11.87 17.08 4.20
CA CYS A 121 -11.03 15.90 4.40
C CYS A 121 -10.83 15.58 5.88
N ARG A 122 -10.56 16.58 6.72
CA ARG A 122 -10.38 16.40 8.18
C ARG A 122 -11.65 15.90 8.86
N ARG A 123 -12.82 16.35 8.43
CA ARG A 123 -14.10 15.86 8.97
C ARG A 123 -14.37 14.42 8.56
N GLU A 124 -14.23 14.11 7.28
CA GLU A 124 -14.57 12.79 6.75
C GLU A 124 -13.61 11.69 7.23
N VAL A 125 -12.30 11.99 7.35
CA VAL A 125 -11.32 10.98 7.77
C VAL A 125 -11.50 10.55 9.22
N MET A 126 -12.11 11.37 10.08
CA MET A 126 -12.35 11.06 11.49
C MET A 126 -13.77 10.59 11.77
N LYS A 127 -14.59 10.37 10.73
CA LYS A 127 -16.02 10.12 10.84
C LYS A 127 -16.40 8.90 11.67
N TYR A 128 -15.63 7.82 11.59
CA TYR A 128 -15.90 6.55 12.25
C TYR A 128 -14.98 6.25 13.45
N THR A 129 -14.34 7.28 14.01
CA THR A 129 -13.44 7.10 15.17
C THR A 129 -14.14 6.47 16.37
N GLN A 130 -15.41 6.79 16.60
CA GLN A 130 -16.16 6.22 17.70
C GLN A 130 -16.41 4.72 17.52
N GLU A 131 -16.77 4.29 16.32
CA GLU A 131 -16.98 2.87 15.99
C GLU A 131 -15.68 2.07 16.11
N TRP A 132 -14.58 2.65 15.68
CA TRP A 132 -13.25 2.05 15.85
C TRP A 132 -12.85 1.94 17.33
N THR A 133 -13.13 2.97 18.12
CA THR A 133 -12.88 2.98 19.56
C THR A 133 -13.74 1.93 20.26
N ASN A 134 -15.02 1.85 19.92
CA ASN A 134 -15.95 0.87 20.47
C ASN A 134 -15.49 -0.56 20.14
N LEU A 135 -15.12 -0.85 18.89
CA LEU A 135 -14.59 -2.14 18.49
C LEU A 135 -13.31 -2.48 19.27
N THR A 136 -12.38 -1.52 19.40
CA THR A 136 -11.12 -1.69 20.14
C THR A 136 -11.38 -2.09 21.59
N LYS A 137 -12.30 -1.40 22.25
CA LYS A 137 -12.72 -1.73 23.62
C LYS A 137 -13.42 -3.10 23.69
N GLN A 138 -14.37 -3.36 22.79
CA GLN A 138 -15.15 -4.59 22.77
C GLN A 138 -14.29 -5.85 22.58
N MET A 139 -13.25 -5.78 21.77
CA MET A 139 -12.32 -6.90 21.58
C MET A 139 -11.29 -7.03 22.71
N GLY A 140 -11.29 -6.12 23.69
CA GLY A 140 -10.35 -6.11 24.81
C GLY A 140 -8.92 -5.76 24.40
N TYR A 141 -8.73 -5.03 23.31
CA TYR A 141 -7.42 -4.59 22.85
C TYR A 141 -6.91 -3.43 23.72
N TRP A 142 -5.79 -3.65 24.41
CA TRP A 142 -5.18 -2.67 25.29
C TRP A 142 -4.24 -1.74 24.50
N VAL A 143 -4.68 -0.50 24.30
CA VAL A 143 -3.93 0.57 23.66
C VAL A 143 -4.41 1.92 24.20
N ASP A 144 -3.52 2.87 24.36
CA ASP A 144 -3.83 4.23 24.78
C ASP A 144 -4.63 4.95 23.68
N LEU A 145 -5.94 5.04 23.89
CA LEU A 145 -6.89 5.73 23.01
C LEU A 145 -7.09 7.20 23.40
N ASP A 146 -6.66 7.60 24.60
CA ASP A 146 -6.88 8.95 25.13
C ASP A 146 -5.87 9.94 24.55
N ASN A 147 -4.68 9.44 24.20
CA ASN A 147 -3.60 10.26 23.62
C ASN A 147 -3.11 9.67 22.29
N PRO A 148 -3.98 9.48 21.29
CA PRO A 148 -3.56 8.93 20.00
C PRO A 148 -2.68 9.95 19.26
N TYR A 149 -1.79 9.45 18.40
CA TYR A 149 -1.17 10.34 17.42
C TYR A 149 -2.07 10.43 16.18
N ILE A 150 -2.14 11.61 15.59
CA ILE A 150 -2.96 11.87 14.40
C ILE A 150 -2.03 12.42 13.33
N THR A 151 -1.99 11.80 12.17
CA THR A 151 -0.95 12.11 11.18
C THR A 151 -1.08 13.51 10.56
N TYR A 152 -2.25 14.19 10.66
CA TYR A 152 -2.40 15.59 10.25
C TYR A 152 -2.05 16.60 11.35
N ASP A 153 -1.76 16.17 12.59
CA ASP A 153 -1.40 17.07 13.66
C ASP A 153 -0.01 17.70 13.44
N ASN A 154 0.11 18.99 13.71
CA ASN A 154 1.36 19.72 13.52
C ASN A 154 2.53 19.06 14.26
N LYS A 155 2.34 18.60 15.50
CA LYS A 155 3.38 17.93 16.28
C LYS A 155 3.89 16.67 15.59
N PHE A 156 3.00 15.88 14.97
CA PHE A 156 3.37 14.71 14.20
C PHE A 156 4.15 15.11 12.95
N ILE A 157 3.63 16.08 12.19
CA ILE A 157 4.24 16.57 10.94
C ILE A 157 5.63 17.16 11.21
N GLU A 158 5.78 18.00 12.24
CA GLU A 158 7.07 18.60 12.63
C GLU A 158 8.09 17.53 13.01
N THR A 159 7.68 16.53 13.78
CA THR A 159 8.55 15.39 14.15
C THR A 159 8.98 14.61 12.92
N LEU A 160 8.05 14.33 12.01
CA LEU A 160 8.35 13.63 10.75
C LEU A 160 9.34 14.45 9.88
N TRP A 161 9.13 15.74 9.75
CA TRP A 161 10.03 16.61 9.00
C TRP A 161 11.42 16.68 9.62
N TRP A 162 11.49 16.70 10.95
CA TRP A 162 12.78 16.63 11.64
C TRP A 162 13.51 15.31 11.31
N LEU A 163 12.83 14.16 11.35
CA LEU A 163 13.40 12.88 10.99
C LEU A 163 13.88 12.85 9.54
N LEU A 164 13.08 13.34 8.59
CA LEU A 164 13.45 13.44 7.18
C LEU A 164 14.66 14.35 6.98
N LYS A 165 14.75 15.47 7.72
CA LYS A 165 15.91 16.34 7.70
C LYS A 165 17.19 15.64 8.19
N GLU A 166 17.09 14.82 9.24
CA GLU A 166 18.24 14.04 9.72
C GLU A 166 18.68 12.96 8.72
N LEU A 167 17.72 12.31 8.04
CA LEU A 167 18.02 11.38 6.95
C LEU A 167 18.69 12.08 5.76
N TYR A 168 18.22 13.27 5.41
CA TYR A 168 18.83 14.09 4.35
C TYR A 168 20.28 14.47 4.68
N LYS A 169 20.55 14.93 5.93
CA LYS A 169 21.91 15.25 6.39
C LYS A 169 22.86 14.05 6.32
N LYS A 170 22.33 12.84 6.55
CA LYS A 170 23.09 11.58 6.44
C LYS A 170 23.23 11.07 4.99
N GLY A 171 22.67 11.74 4.00
CA GLY A 171 22.73 11.34 2.61
C GLY A 171 21.79 10.18 2.22
N TYR A 172 20.89 9.76 3.12
CA TYR A 172 19.93 8.70 2.83
C TYR A 172 18.68 9.20 2.09
N LEU A 173 18.38 10.49 2.15
CA LEU A 173 17.32 11.13 1.39
C LEU A 173 17.93 12.01 0.31
N TYR A 174 17.60 11.73 -0.94
CA TYR A 174 18.12 12.44 -2.11
C TYR A 174 17.07 12.52 -3.23
N LYS A 175 17.26 13.41 -4.19
CA LYS A 175 16.44 13.47 -5.41
C LYS A 175 16.87 12.37 -6.37
N GLY A 176 15.91 11.63 -6.88
CA GLY A 176 16.14 10.56 -7.84
C GLY A 176 14.97 10.42 -8.80
N TYR A 177 15.12 9.50 -9.75
CA TYR A 177 14.07 9.12 -10.70
C TYR A 177 13.64 7.69 -10.42
N THR A 178 12.33 7.43 -10.50
CA THR A 178 11.78 6.08 -10.42
C THR A 178 10.64 5.94 -11.42
N ILE A 179 10.41 4.71 -11.87
CA ILE A 179 9.24 4.37 -12.68
C ILE A 179 8.13 3.99 -11.71
N GLN A 180 6.98 4.59 -11.90
CA GLN A 180 5.80 4.35 -11.07
C GLN A 180 4.57 4.24 -11.97
N PRO A 181 3.67 3.24 -11.74
CA PRO A 181 2.37 3.19 -12.39
C PRO A 181 1.57 4.47 -12.09
N TYR A 182 0.90 4.99 -13.09
CA TYR A 182 0.12 6.21 -12.99
C TYR A 182 -1.33 5.95 -13.40
N SER A 183 -2.28 6.43 -12.59
CA SER A 183 -3.70 6.38 -12.90
C SER A 183 -4.19 7.72 -13.43
N PRO A 184 -4.55 7.81 -14.72
CA PRO A 184 -5.14 9.05 -15.25
C PRO A 184 -6.46 9.41 -14.59
N ALA A 185 -7.25 8.40 -14.20
CA ALA A 185 -8.54 8.61 -13.55
C ALA A 185 -8.41 9.21 -12.14
N ALA A 186 -7.39 8.81 -11.38
CA ALA A 186 -7.09 9.36 -10.06
C ALA A 186 -6.13 10.55 -10.12
N GLY A 187 -5.51 10.83 -11.29
CA GLY A 187 -4.56 11.93 -11.47
C GLY A 187 -3.28 11.80 -10.65
N THR A 188 -2.86 10.57 -10.30
CA THR A 188 -1.71 10.34 -9.41
C THR A 188 -0.99 9.03 -9.72
N GLY A 189 0.27 8.92 -9.24
CA GLY A 189 1.00 7.65 -9.19
C GLY A 189 0.39 6.69 -8.19
N LEU A 190 0.51 5.40 -8.46
CA LEU A 190 -0.01 4.32 -7.62
C LEU A 190 1.12 3.61 -6.88
N SER A 191 0.90 3.31 -5.60
CA SER A 191 1.78 2.49 -4.78
C SER A 191 1.64 1.00 -5.10
N SER A 192 2.62 0.19 -4.69
CA SER A 192 2.54 -1.27 -4.79
C SER A 192 1.33 -1.84 -4.04
N HIS A 193 0.96 -1.20 -2.91
CA HIS A 193 -0.20 -1.61 -2.13
C HIS A 193 -1.51 -1.41 -2.89
N GLU A 194 -1.68 -0.27 -3.56
CA GLU A 194 -2.87 0.04 -4.36
C GLU A 194 -3.01 -0.90 -5.56
N LEU A 195 -1.88 -1.31 -6.16
CA LEU A 195 -1.86 -2.26 -7.28
C LEU A 195 -2.12 -3.71 -6.84
N ASN A 196 -2.03 -4.01 -5.55
CA ASN A 196 -2.22 -5.36 -5.01
C ASN A 196 -3.59 -5.55 -4.34
N GLN A 197 -4.51 -4.62 -4.50
CA GLN A 197 -5.87 -4.75 -3.97
C GLN A 197 -6.69 -5.76 -4.77
N PRO A 198 -7.61 -6.50 -4.13
CA PRO A 198 -8.51 -7.39 -4.85
C PRO A 198 -9.30 -6.66 -5.94
N GLY A 199 -9.30 -7.22 -7.16
CA GLY A 199 -10.02 -6.64 -8.29
C GLY A 199 -9.31 -5.50 -9.03
N CYS A 200 -8.04 -5.20 -8.71
CA CYS A 200 -7.22 -4.24 -9.44
C CYS A 200 -6.94 -4.70 -10.88
N TYR A 201 -6.78 -6.00 -11.07
CA TYR A 201 -6.50 -6.59 -12.37
C TYR A 201 -7.78 -7.19 -12.96
N ARG A 202 -8.02 -6.90 -14.23
CA ARG A 202 -9.17 -7.42 -14.99
C ARG A 202 -8.71 -7.77 -16.39
N ASP A 203 -9.26 -8.84 -16.93
CA ASP A 203 -9.05 -9.18 -18.33
C ASP A 203 -9.73 -8.13 -19.22
N VAL A 204 -8.97 -7.57 -20.14
CA VAL A 204 -9.44 -6.60 -21.12
C VAL A 204 -9.02 -7.04 -22.52
N LYS A 205 -9.86 -6.77 -23.51
CA LYS A 205 -9.51 -6.97 -24.92
C LYS A 205 -8.82 -5.70 -25.41
N ASP A 206 -7.56 -5.84 -25.83
CA ASP A 206 -6.75 -4.72 -26.29
C ASP A 206 -6.03 -5.06 -27.57
N THR A 207 -5.52 -4.03 -28.26
CA THR A 207 -4.77 -4.16 -29.51
C THR A 207 -3.30 -4.40 -29.20
N THR A 208 -2.76 -5.47 -29.80
CA THR A 208 -1.34 -5.80 -29.73
C THR A 208 -0.66 -5.55 -31.09
N CYS A 209 0.63 -5.37 -31.05
CA CYS A 209 1.45 -5.18 -32.27
C CYS A 209 2.69 -6.04 -32.19
N THR A 210 3.06 -6.67 -33.33
CA THR A 210 4.36 -7.30 -33.53
C THR A 210 5.16 -6.40 -34.45
N ALA A 211 6.14 -5.70 -33.88
CA ALA A 211 7.02 -4.81 -34.62
C ALA A 211 8.18 -5.62 -35.26
N GLN A 212 8.57 -5.22 -36.47
CA GLN A 212 9.67 -5.80 -37.22
C GLN A 212 10.85 -4.81 -37.25
N PHE A 213 11.97 -5.18 -36.66
CA PHE A 213 13.17 -4.35 -36.58
C PHE A 213 14.22 -4.93 -37.55
N LEU A 214 14.55 -4.18 -38.63
CA LEU A 214 15.53 -4.61 -39.60
C LEU A 214 16.91 -4.72 -38.95
N ILE A 215 17.53 -5.90 -39.07
CA ILE A 215 18.91 -6.14 -38.63
C ILE A 215 19.85 -5.73 -39.76
N LYS A 216 20.75 -4.79 -39.47
CA LYS A 216 21.77 -4.36 -40.45
C LYS A 216 22.78 -5.49 -40.70
N SER A 217 23.24 -5.63 -41.93
CA SER A 217 24.14 -6.70 -42.37
C SER A 217 25.48 -6.78 -41.62
N GLN A 218 25.90 -5.68 -41.01
CA GLN A 218 27.14 -5.61 -40.19
C GLN A 218 26.92 -6.06 -38.71
N SER A 219 25.74 -6.47 -38.35
CA SER A 219 25.46 -6.95 -37.01
C SER A 219 26.17 -8.31 -36.76
N PRO A 220 26.76 -8.55 -35.58
CA PRO A 220 27.30 -9.85 -35.18
C PRO A 220 26.28 -11.02 -35.29
N ILE A 221 24.99 -10.69 -35.20
CA ILE A 221 23.89 -11.67 -35.35
C ILE A 221 23.76 -12.14 -36.80
N ALA A 222 23.96 -11.22 -37.78
CA ALA A 222 23.88 -11.55 -39.18
C ALA A 222 25.07 -12.42 -39.66
N ASN A 223 26.20 -12.41 -38.96
CA ASN A 223 27.42 -13.12 -39.31
C ASN A 223 27.55 -14.53 -38.69
N ARG A 224 26.54 -15.00 -37.97
CA ARG A 224 26.55 -16.39 -37.43
C ARG A 224 26.39 -17.38 -38.58
N GLN A 225 27.15 -18.49 -38.55
CA GLN A 225 27.04 -19.64 -39.44
C GLN A 225 25.65 -20.29 -39.29
N SER A 226 24.67 -19.77 -40.00
CA SER A 226 23.32 -20.32 -40.09
C SER A 226 23.15 -20.88 -41.49
N PRO A 227 22.39 -22.00 -41.70
CA PRO A 227 21.99 -22.46 -43.04
C PRO A 227 21.35 -21.37 -43.91
N ILE A 228 20.92 -20.27 -43.30
CA ILE A 228 20.24 -19.14 -43.96
C ILE A 228 21.22 -17.97 -44.21
N ALA A 229 22.51 -18.07 -43.85
CA ALA A 229 23.50 -17.01 -43.99
C ALA A 229 23.74 -16.56 -45.44
N ASN A 230 23.40 -17.37 -46.44
CA ASN A 230 23.50 -17.04 -47.87
C ASN A 230 22.19 -16.49 -48.45
N SER A 231 21.18 -16.23 -47.63
CA SER A 231 19.93 -15.65 -48.09
C SER A 231 20.09 -14.15 -48.37
N GLN A 232 19.61 -13.71 -49.51
CA GLN A 232 19.52 -12.26 -49.84
C GLN A 232 18.27 -11.59 -49.21
N LEU A 233 17.48 -12.36 -48.47
CA LEU A 233 16.28 -11.81 -47.83
C LEU A 233 16.63 -10.93 -46.63
N PRO A 234 15.86 -9.88 -46.38
CA PRO A 234 16.04 -9.04 -45.20
C PRO A 234 15.78 -9.84 -43.92
N LEU A 235 16.60 -9.62 -42.90
CA LEU A 235 16.45 -10.25 -41.57
C LEU A 235 15.85 -9.24 -40.60
N TYR A 236 14.81 -9.63 -39.94
CA TYR A 236 14.13 -8.82 -38.91
C TYR A 236 14.13 -9.52 -37.56
N ALA A 237 14.31 -8.72 -36.51
CA ALA A 237 13.95 -9.15 -35.15
C ALA A 237 12.49 -8.79 -34.91
N LEU A 238 11.73 -9.76 -34.38
CA LEU A 238 10.34 -9.55 -34.01
C LEU A 238 10.23 -9.20 -32.53
N ALA A 239 9.48 -8.16 -32.21
CA ALA A 239 9.14 -7.81 -30.85
C ALA A 239 7.62 -7.59 -30.74
N TRP A 240 6.99 -8.40 -29.89
CA TRP A 240 5.57 -8.27 -29.57
C TRP A 240 5.35 -7.32 -28.40
N THR A 241 4.34 -6.44 -28.51
CA THR A 241 3.98 -5.51 -27.46
C THR A 241 2.46 -5.34 -27.36
N THR A 242 1.99 -5.15 -26.14
CA THR A 242 0.62 -4.71 -25.82
C THR A 242 0.49 -3.18 -25.74
N THR A 243 1.60 -2.44 -25.86
CA THR A 243 1.66 -0.97 -25.75
C THR A 243 2.28 -0.35 -27.01
N PRO A 244 1.64 -0.47 -28.20
CA PRO A 244 2.23 -0.04 -29.48
C PRO A 244 2.53 1.47 -29.56
N TRP A 245 1.86 2.30 -28.77
CA TRP A 245 2.12 3.74 -28.70
C TRP A 245 3.47 4.12 -28.10
N THR A 246 4.19 3.19 -27.48
CA THR A 246 5.56 3.41 -26.98
C THR A 246 6.64 3.19 -28.06
N LEU A 247 6.31 2.53 -29.17
CA LEU A 247 7.26 2.21 -30.25
C LEU A 247 7.96 3.42 -30.87
N PRO A 248 7.33 4.62 -31.04
CA PRO A 248 8.02 5.79 -31.56
C PRO A 248 9.25 6.23 -30.75
N SER A 249 9.29 5.91 -29.47
CA SER A 249 10.40 6.22 -28.55
C SER A 249 11.33 5.03 -28.29
N ASN A 250 11.17 3.93 -29.04
CA ASN A 250 11.98 2.73 -28.83
C ASN A 250 13.41 2.96 -29.32
N THR A 251 14.39 2.76 -28.43
CA THR A 251 15.82 3.00 -28.76
C THR A 251 16.63 1.72 -28.85
N ALA A 252 16.14 0.61 -28.30
CA ALA A 252 16.87 -0.67 -28.32
C ALA A 252 15.92 -1.85 -28.09
N LEU A 253 16.36 -3.03 -28.49
CA LEU A 253 15.75 -4.32 -28.12
C LEU A 253 16.62 -4.99 -27.06
N CYS A 254 15.99 -5.48 -25.99
CA CYS A 254 16.65 -6.24 -24.96
C CYS A 254 16.44 -7.73 -25.21
N VAL A 255 17.53 -8.52 -25.22
CA VAL A 255 17.51 -9.95 -25.47
C VAL A 255 18.09 -10.71 -24.28
N GLY A 256 17.62 -11.92 -24.05
CA GLY A 256 18.14 -12.78 -22.98
C GLY A 256 19.37 -13.56 -23.46
N PRO A 257 20.52 -13.48 -22.74
CA PRO A 257 21.75 -14.18 -23.16
C PRO A 257 21.65 -15.72 -23.05
N LYS A 258 20.64 -16.22 -22.35
CA LYS A 258 20.38 -17.65 -22.14
C LYS A 258 19.14 -18.16 -22.86
N ILE A 259 18.56 -17.34 -23.74
CA ILE A 259 17.36 -17.69 -24.53
C ILE A 259 17.83 -18.06 -25.94
N ASP A 260 17.39 -19.21 -26.42
CA ASP A 260 17.62 -19.63 -27.80
C ASP A 260 16.62 -18.93 -28.73
N TYR A 261 17.16 -18.25 -29.73
CA TYR A 261 16.39 -17.58 -30.77
C TYR A 261 16.52 -18.38 -32.07
N VAL A 262 15.43 -18.50 -32.81
CA VAL A 262 15.39 -19.21 -34.08
C VAL A 262 15.17 -18.23 -35.22
N ILE A 263 15.73 -18.52 -36.38
CA ILE A 263 15.48 -17.75 -37.61
C ILE A 263 14.51 -18.56 -38.46
N VAL A 264 13.40 -17.94 -38.83
CA VAL A 264 12.32 -18.56 -39.63
C VAL A 264 12.14 -17.75 -40.92
N LYS A 265 12.04 -18.45 -42.06
CA LYS A 265 11.64 -17.84 -43.34
C LYS A 265 10.10 -17.75 -43.35
N GLY A 266 9.58 -16.56 -43.68
CA GLY A 266 8.15 -16.34 -43.78
C GLY A 266 7.79 -15.20 -44.70
N GLU A 267 6.50 -15.13 -45.07
CA GLU A 267 5.93 -14.02 -45.83
C GLU A 267 5.20 -13.08 -44.89
N ASN A 268 5.43 -11.78 -45.02
CA ASN A 268 4.68 -10.80 -44.26
C ASN A 268 3.20 -10.80 -44.70
N PRO A 269 2.23 -11.04 -43.82
CA PRO A 269 0.82 -11.19 -44.20
C PRO A 269 0.22 -9.91 -44.83
N TYR A 270 0.79 -8.75 -44.55
CA TYR A 270 0.30 -7.45 -45.04
C TYR A 270 1.02 -6.99 -46.31
N THR A 271 2.37 -7.08 -46.36
CA THR A 271 3.17 -6.57 -47.49
C THR A 271 3.41 -7.63 -48.55
N LYS A 272 3.18 -8.92 -48.27
CA LYS A 272 3.45 -10.07 -49.14
C LYS A 272 4.93 -10.22 -49.51
N ILE A 273 5.81 -9.65 -48.72
CA ILE A 273 7.27 -9.72 -48.93
C ILE A 273 7.82 -10.90 -48.10
N GLU A 274 8.60 -11.77 -48.72
CA GLU A 274 9.36 -12.81 -48.03
C GLU A 274 10.52 -12.20 -47.23
N ALA A 275 10.72 -12.67 -46.02
CA ALA A 275 11.78 -12.22 -45.12
C ALA A 275 12.22 -13.33 -44.17
N LEU A 276 13.30 -13.09 -43.45
CA LEU A 276 13.77 -13.85 -42.32
C LEU A 276 13.36 -13.15 -41.03
N TYR A 277 12.84 -13.90 -40.10
CA TYR A 277 12.38 -13.39 -38.81
C TYR A 277 13.02 -14.13 -37.64
#